data_e955f668914fadcaa79c61a8cd1d8cee
#
_entry.id   e955f668914fadcaa79c61a8cd1d8cee
#
_cell.length_a   1.000
_cell.length_b   1.000
_cell.length_c   1.000
_cell.angle_alpha   90.00
_cell.angle_beta   90.00
_cell.angle_gamma   90.00
#
_symmetry.space_group_name_H-M   'P 1'
#
loop_
_entity.id
_entity.type
_entity.pdbx_description
1 polymer ?
#
loop_
_entity_poly.entity_id
_entity_poly.type
_entity_poly.pdbx_seq_one_letter_code
_entity_poly.pdbx_strand_id
1 'polypeptide(L)' 'PIRAAKKIGRNEMVTIRKGDEVQTLKYKKAEPLLSQGWQLQDS' A
#
# COMPACT_ATOMS: atom_id res chain seq x y z
N PRO A 1 16.89 -0.44 -1.14
CA PRO A 1 16.27 -1.49 -1.11
C PRO A 1 15.19 -1.56 -1.98
N ILE A 2 15.23 -2.40 -2.70
CA ILE A 2 14.39 -2.55 -3.57
C ILE A 2 13.53 -3.54 -3.28
N ARG A 3 12.52 -3.55 -3.02
CA ARG A 3 11.71 -4.49 -2.76
C ARG A 3 10.74 -4.63 -3.73
N ALA A 4 10.73 -3.99 -4.63
CA ALA A 4 9.76 -4.04 -5.60
C ALA A 4 9.42 -5.36 -6.07
N ALA A 5 10.27 -6.17 -6.25
CA ALA A 5 9.97 -7.42 -6.78
C ALA A 5 9.34 -8.32 -5.81
N LYS A 6 9.24 -8.01 -4.61
CA LYS A 6 8.71 -8.89 -3.72
C LYS A 6 7.25 -9.03 -3.80
N LYS A 7 6.72 -10.16 -3.60
CA LYS A 7 5.34 -10.39 -3.64
C LYS A 7 4.76 -9.86 -2.37
N ILE A 8 3.70 -9.21 -2.31
CA ILE A 8 3.07 -8.68 -1.15
C ILE A 8 1.99 -9.60 -0.67
N GLY A 9 2.14 -10.13 0.51
CA GLY A 9 1.13 -11.02 1.03
C GLY A 9 0.01 -10.21 1.63
N ARG A 10 -1.13 -10.82 1.83
CA ARG A 10 -2.25 -10.13 2.37
C ARG A 10 -2.01 -9.63 3.78
N ASN A 11 -1.15 -10.26 4.51
CA ASN A 11 -0.88 -9.83 5.84
C ASN A 11 0.27 -8.86 5.91
N GLU A 12 0.84 -8.52 4.79
CA GLU A 12 1.96 -7.62 4.80
C GLU A 12 1.51 -6.18 4.98
N MET A 13 2.32 -5.40 5.64
CA MET A 13 1.98 -4.01 5.81
C MET A 13 2.46 -3.22 4.61
N VAL A 14 1.66 -2.33 4.14
CA VAL A 14 2.05 -1.53 3.00
C VAL A 14 1.71 -0.08 3.32
N THR A 15 2.31 0.83 2.62
CA THR A 15 2.05 2.23 2.81
C THR A 15 1.33 2.73 1.57
N ILE A 16 0.24 3.43 1.77
CA ILE A 16 -0.50 3.97 0.65
C ILE A 16 -0.60 5.46 0.83
N ARG A 17 -0.81 6.16 -0.25
CA ARG A 17 -0.84 7.59 -0.22
C ARG A 17 -1.96 8.13 -1.06
N LYS A 18 -2.56 9.20 -0.64
CA LYS A 18 -3.59 9.83 -1.41
C LYS A 18 -3.43 11.32 -1.20
N GLY A 19 -2.97 12.03 -2.17
CA GLY A 19 -2.74 13.45 -2.05
C GLY A 19 -1.69 13.69 -0.99
N ASP A 20 -2.08 14.32 0.08
CA ASP A 20 -1.17 14.61 1.15
C ASP A 20 -1.27 13.59 2.27
N GLU A 21 -2.14 12.65 2.16
CA GLU A 21 -2.31 11.69 3.22
C GLU A 21 -1.52 10.43 3.00
N VAL A 22 -0.94 9.90 4.04
CA VAL A 22 -0.17 8.68 3.92
C VAL A 22 -0.62 7.76 5.04
N GLN A 23 -0.86 6.52 4.74
CA GLN A 23 -1.29 5.58 5.75
C GLN A 23 -0.56 4.26 5.58
N THR A 24 -0.31 3.59 6.69
CA THR A 24 0.33 2.30 6.65
C THR A 24 -0.64 1.30 7.22
N LEU A 25 -0.97 0.29 6.48
CA LEU A 25 -1.91 -0.70 6.95
C LEU A 25 -1.69 -1.98 6.18
N LYS A 26 -2.44 -3.02 6.53
CA LYS A 26 -2.26 -4.29 5.88
C LYS A 26 -2.74 -4.21 4.45
N TYR A 27 -2.12 -4.97 3.60
CA TYR A 27 -2.46 -4.93 2.19
C TYR A 27 -3.92 -5.26 1.95
N LYS A 28 -4.45 -6.20 2.67
CA LYS A 28 -5.83 -6.57 2.45
C LYS A 28 -6.74 -5.39 2.77
N LYS A 29 -6.34 -4.51 3.66
CA LYS A 29 -7.15 -3.38 3.95
C LYS A 29 -6.87 -2.27 2.97
N ALA A 30 -5.70 -2.27 2.39
CA ALA A 30 -5.34 -1.24 1.43
C ALA A 30 -6.03 -1.47 0.09
N GLU A 31 -6.32 -2.71 -0.23
CA GLU A 31 -6.95 -3.01 -1.49
C GLU A 31 -8.19 -2.16 -1.79
N PRO A 32 -9.16 -2.12 -0.90
CA PRO A 32 -10.33 -1.33 -1.18
C PRO A 32 -10.00 0.16 -1.28
N LEU A 33 -8.99 0.59 -0.55
CA LEU A 33 -8.64 1.98 -0.62
C LEU A 33 -7.96 2.31 -1.94
N LEU A 34 -7.21 1.37 -2.48
CA LEU A 34 -6.58 1.60 -3.75
C LEU A 34 -7.65 1.82 -4.82
N SER A 35 -8.79 1.21 -4.64
CA SER A 35 -9.85 1.38 -5.60
C SER A 35 -10.48 2.75 -5.44
N GLN A 36 -10.27 3.40 -4.32
CA GLN A 36 -10.85 4.68 -4.10
C GLN A 36 -9.91 5.83 -4.41
N GLY A 37 -8.81 5.58 -4.98
CA GLY A 37 -7.92 6.67 -5.33
C GLY A 37 -6.60 6.66 -4.60
N TRP A 38 -6.42 5.76 -3.67
CA TRP A 38 -5.16 5.70 -2.98
C TRP A 38 -4.15 4.97 -3.86
N GLN A 39 -2.90 5.27 -3.65
CA GLN A 39 -1.87 4.63 -4.43
C GLN A 39 -0.89 3.95 -3.51
N LEU A 40 -0.38 2.82 -3.93
CA LEU A 40 0.54 2.09 -3.13
C LEU A 40 1.87 2.80 -3.20
N GLN A 41 2.38 3.22 -2.07
CA GLN A 41 3.63 3.92 -2.06
C GLN A 41 4.69 2.93 -1.65
N ASP A 42 5.53 2.56 -2.56
CA ASP A 42 6.52 1.58 -2.27
C ASP A 42 7.80 2.26 -2.09
N SER A 43 8.22 2.61 -1.03
CA SER A 43 9.43 3.37 -0.92
C SER A 43 10.65 2.60 -0.73
#